data_8657fa9b85724b16584f8d0a2a2f0b98
#
_entry.id   8657fa9b85724b16584f8d0a2a2f0b98
#
_cell.length_a   1.000
_cell.length_b   1.000
_cell.length_c   1.000
_cell.angle_alpha   90.00
_cell.angle_beta   90.00
_cell.angle_gamma   90.00
#
_symmetry.space_group_name_H-M   'P 1'
#
loop_
_entity.id
_entity.type
_entity.pdbx_description
1 polymer ?
#
loop_
_entity_poly.entity_id
_entity_poly.type
_entity_poly.pdbx_seq_one_letter_code
_entity_poly.pdbx_strand_id
1 'polypeptide(L)'
;MPAAARMYTVVLDWLEERLRSGEISVGDKLPGERQLAEEFGISRASVREAIRILDAMGLVRSSTGSGPNAGAIVIAEPSAALGWALRMHVANRSLPVRDLVQTRLLLETQSAREAAAAAETPWRAAVLGRAAELVAAMEDPDLPDEHFHAHDAQFHILLASLAGNVVVETIMASLRQATIGYVQETVAGLDDWPQVRRTLQEQHREILRAFQERRGEDAAAALREHITWFFGHSVAAQEGQDRRA
;
A
#
# COMPACT_ATOMS: atom_id res chain seq x y z
N MET A 1 -28.08 -21.12 4.84
CA MET A 1 -26.87 -20.75 5.60
C MET A 1 -27.04 -19.42 6.34
N PRO A 2 -27.76 -19.30 7.40
CA PRO A 2 -27.92 -17.96 7.98
C PRO A 2 -27.51 -17.80 9.45
N ALA A 3 -27.25 -18.82 10.21
CA ALA A 3 -27.02 -18.64 11.66
C ALA A 3 -25.52 -18.42 12.01
N ALA A 4 -24.61 -19.17 11.44
CA ALA A 4 -23.18 -19.06 11.77
C ALA A 4 -22.54 -17.76 11.20
N ALA A 5 -22.99 -17.31 10.02
CA ALA A 5 -22.47 -16.08 9.39
C ALA A 5 -22.86 -14.78 10.15
N ARG A 6 -23.87 -14.84 11.02
CA ARG A 6 -24.28 -13.68 11.85
C ARG A 6 -23.61 -13.64 13.23
N MET A 7 -23.00 -14.74 13.67
CA MET A 7 -22.48 -14.82 15.03
C MET A 7 -21.14 -14.09 15.19
N TYR A 8 -20.30 -14.04 14.15
CA TYR A 8 -19.04 -13.30 14.20
C TYR A 8 -19.25 -11.78 14.03
N THR A 9 -20.32 -11.35 13.32
CA THR A 9 -20.57 -9.92 13.11
C THR A 9 -20.79 -9.18 14.43
N VAL A 10 -21.34 -9.84 15.45
CA VAL A 10 -21.49 -9.25 16.79
C VAL A 10 -20.15 -8.77 17.36
N VAL A 11 -19.08 -9.52 17.15
CA VAL A 11 -17.72 -9.13 17.59
C VAL A 11 -17.18 -7.98 16.76
N LEU A 12 -17.45 -7.98 15.43
CA LEU A 12 -17.03 -6.90 14.54
C LEU A 12 -17.74 -5.59 14.92
N ASP A 13 -19.05 -5.62 15.05
CA ASP A 13 -19.88 -4.46 15.42
C ASP A 13 -19.48 -3.92 16.81
N TRP A 14 -19.22 -4.81 17.77
CA TRP A 14 -18.73 -4.45 19.09
C TRP A 14 -17.37 -3.73 19.03
N LEU A 15 -16.42 -4.25 18.26
CA LEU A 15 -15.10 -3.61 18.14
C LEU A 15 -15.23 -2.25 17.46
N GLU A 16 -16.04 -2.14 16.39
CA GLU A 16 -16.26 -0.87 15.69
C GLU A 16 -16.80 0.20 16.66
N GLU A 17 -17.79 -0.14 17.51
CA GLU A 17 -18.34 0.79 18.47
C GLU A 17 -17.32 1.22 19.54
N ARG A 18 -16.49 0.28 20.02
CA ARG A 18 -15.44 0.55 21.02
C ARG A 18 -14.30 1.42 20.44
N LEU A 19 -13.94 1.21 19.19
CA LEU A 19 -13.00 2.07 18.49
C LEU A 19 -13.57 3.48 18.28
N ARG A 20 -14.85 3.58 17.90
CA ARG A 20 -15.54 4.87 17.71
C ARG A 20 -15.69 5.66 19.00
N SER A 21 -16.00 4.99 20.09
CA SER A 21 -16.11 5.63 21.43
C SER A 21 -14.76 5.97 22.06
N GLY A 22 -13.65 5.45 21.54
CA GLY A 22 -12.32 5.60 22.12
C GLY A 22 -12.08 4.70 23.35
N GLU A 23 -12.98 3.77 23.66
CA GLU A 23 -12.81 2.81 24.75
C GLU A 23 -11.73 1.78 24.45
N ILE A 24 -11.53 1.48 23.17
CA ILE A 24 -10.41 0.69 22.66
C ILE A 24 -9.64 1.54 21.64
N SER A 25 -8.32 1.49 21.69
CA SER A 25 -7.41 2.24 20.85
C SER A 25 -6.39 1.31 20.18
N VAL A 26 -5.68 1.82 19.16
CA VAL A 26 -4.54 1.13 18.56
C VAL A 26 -3.48 0.86 19.63
N GLY A 27 -3.01 -0.38 19.70
CA GLY A 27 -2.08 -0.88 20.72
C GLY A 27 -2.77 -1.61 21.87
N ASP A 28 -4.07 -1.46 22.03
CA ASP A 28 -4.79 -2.15 23.11
C ASP A 28 -4.99 -3.63 22.77
N LYS A 29 -4.99 -4.44 23.83
CA LYS A 29 -5.25 -5.87 23.74
C LYS A 29 -6.75 -6.14 23.88
N LEU A 30 -7.31 -6.92 22.93
CA LEU A 30 -8.68 -7.37 23.03
C LEU A 30 -8.88 -8.33 24.19
N PRO A 31 -10.10 -8.40 24.80
CA PRO A 31 -10.45 -9.43 25.73
C PRO A 31 -10.23 -10.84 25.14
N GLY A 32 -9.91 -11.81 26.00
CA GLY A 32 -9.64 -13.17 25.55
C GLY A 32 -10.86 -13.85 24.90
N GLU A 33 -10.63 -14.78 23.97
CA GLU A 33 -11.70 -15.51 23.25
C GLU A 33 -12.79 -16.09 24.19
N ARG A 34 -12.40 -16.57 25.37
CA ARG A 34 -13.35 -17.11 26.34
C ARG A 34 -14.25 -16.03 26.90
N GLN A 35 -13.67 -14.88 27.26
CA GLN A 35 -14.41 -13.75 27.81
C GLN A 35 -15.40 -13.18 26.79
N LEU A 36 -14.96 -12.97 25.55
CA LEU A 36 -15.85 -12.49 24.46
C LEU A 36 -16.97 -13.51 24.16
N ALA A 37 -16.67 -14.83 24.21
CA ALA A 37 -17.68 -15.85 24.00
C ALA A 37 -18.75 -15.84 25.10
N GLU A 38 -18.34 -15.65 26.36
CA GLU A 38 -19.24 -15.52 27.50
C GLU A 38 -20.07 -14.22 27.42
N GLU A 39 -19.43 -13.09 27.09
CA GLU A 39 -20.08 -11.77 26.99
C GLU A 39 -21.16 -11.73 25.90
N PHE A 40 -20.90 -12.33 24.73
CA PHE A 40 -21.85 -12.31 23.62
C PHE A 40 -22.77 -13.54 23.55
N GLY A 41 -22.60 -14.51 24.41
CA GLY A 41 -23.39 -15.76 24.37
C GLY A 41 -23.19 -16.57 23.10
N ILE A 42 -21.98 -16.52 22.50
CA ILE A 42 -21.61 -17.23 21.27
C ILE A 42 -20.53 -18.26 21.51
N SER A 43 -20.28 -19.12 20.51
CA SER A 43 -19.23 -20.12 20.63
C SER A 43 -17.82 -19.50 20.55
N ARG A 44 -16.83 -20.09 21.22
CA ARG A 44 -15.43 -19.71 21.10
C ARG A 44 -14.91 -19.85 19.66
N ALA A 45 -15.47 -20.77 18.89
CA ALA A 45 -15.15 -20.91 17.47
C ALA A 45 -15.61 -19.69 16.66
N SER A 46 -16.79 -19.14 16.97
CA SER A 46 -17.30 -17.92 16.32
C SER A 46 -16.46 -16.70 16.66
N VAL A 47 -16.02 -16.56 17.92
CA VAL A 47 -15.08 -15.50 18.33
C VAL A 47 -13.76 -15.60 17.60
N ARG A 48 -13.19 -16.80 17.53
CA ARG A 48 -11.94 -17.04 16.82
C ARG A 48 -12.05 -16.70 15.34
N GLU A 49 -13.17 -17.01 14.71
CA GLU A 49 -13.43 -16.63 13.33
C GLU A 49 -13.51 -15.12 13.16
N ALA A 50 -14.19 -14.41 14.06
CA ALA A 50 -14.20 -12.95 14.07
C ALA A 50 -12.79 -12.36 14.18
N ILE A 51 -11.96 -12.87 15.10
CA ILE A 51 -10.57 -12.41 15.27
C ILE A 51 -9.76 -12.65 14.00
N ARG A 52 -9.94 -13.79 13.32
CA ARG A 52 -9.27 -14.06 12.02
C ARG A 52 -9.69 -13.08 10.92
N ILE A 53 -10.98 -12.73 10.87
CA ILE A 53 -11.49 -11.74 9.93
C ILE A 53 -10.87 -10.37 10.22
N LEU A 54 -10.85 -9.94 11.49
CA LEU A 54 -10.24 -8.68 11.91
C LEU A 54 -8.74 -8.63 11.60
N ASP A 55 -8.03 -9.75 11.78
CA ASP A 55 -6.61 -9.90 11.44
C ASP A 55 -6.41 -9.77 9.92
N ALA A 56 -7.21 -10.47 9.12
CA ALA A 56 -7.19 -10.35 7.66
C ALA A 56 -7.54 -8.93 7.16
N MET A 57 -8.35 -8.18 7.92
CA MET A 57 -8.69 -6.79 7.63
C MET A 57 -7.62 -5.78 8.11
N GLY A 58 -6.54 -6.24 8.77
CA GLY A 58 -5.49 -5.37 9.31
C GLY A 58 -5.94 -4.52 10.51
N LEU A 59 -6.98 -4.91 11.21
CA LEU A 59 -7.51 -4.22 12.40
C LEU A 59 -6.94 -4.77 13.70
N VAL A 60 -6.56 -6.05 13.71
CA VAL A 60 -5.87 -6.68 14.83
C VAL A 60 -4.69 -7.50 14.32
N ARG A 61 -3.74 -7.77 15.21
CA ARG A 61 -2.70 -8.79 15.00
C ARG A 61 -2.89 -9.87 16.03
N SER A 62 -3.22 -11.09 15.58
CA SER A 62 -3.41 -12.22 16.46
C SER A 62 -2.10 -12.97 16.68
N SER A 63 -1.84 -13.37 17.95
CA SER A 63 -0.70 -14.20 18.31
C SER A 63 -1.18 -15.44 19.06
N THR A 64 -0.81 -16.62 18.56
CA THR A 64 -1.09 -17.90 19.20
C THR A 64 -0.06 -18.17 20.31
N GLY A 65 -0.51 -18.72 21.45
CA GLY A 65 0.36 -19.10 22.56
C GLY A 65 -0.26 -18.81 23.93
N SER A 66 0.49 -19.11 24.99
CA SER A 66 0.07 -18.87 26.39
C SER A 66 0.93 -17.80 27.10
N GLY A 67 1.75 -17.07 26.37
CA GLY A 67 2.63 -16.04 26.91
C GLY A 67 1.97 -14.66 27.06
N PRO A 68 2.70 -13.65 27.59
CA PRO A 68 2.19 -12.28 27.77
C PRO A 68 1.70 -11.64 26.46
N ASN A 69 2.23 -12.06 25.32
CA ASN A 69 1.88 -11.57 23.99
C ASN A 69 0.77 -12.41 23.30
N ALA A 70 0.21 -13.43 23.95
CA ALA A 70 -0.90 -14.21 23.40
C ALA A 70 -2.20 -13.39 23.39
N GLY A 71 -2.97 -13.51 22.29
CA GLY A 71 -4.22 -12.81 22.09
C GLY A 71 -4.21 -11.91 20.86
N ALA A 72 -5.20 -11.03 20.72
CA ALA A 72 -5.31 -10.09 19.63
C ALA A 72 -5.02 -8.66 20.12
N ILE A 73 -4.16 -7.95 19.43
CA ILE A 73 -3.81 -6.54 19.68
C ILE A 73 -4.36 -5.71 18.53
N VAL A 74 -5.00 -4.60 18.84
CA VAL A 74 -5.52 -3.66 17.84
C VAL A 74 -4.36 -2.98 17.13
N ILE A 75 -4.38 -3.03 15.79
CA ILE A 75 -3.41 -2.38 14.92
C ILE A 75 -4.11 -1.49 13.90
N ALA A 76 -3.37 -0.69 13.15
CA ALA A 76 -3.87 0.13 12.06
C ALA A 76 -3.02 -0.10 10.80
N GLU A 77 -3.24 -1.23 10.13
CA GLU A 77 -2.54 -1.60 8.89
C GLU A 77 -3.53 -1.83 7.72
N PRO A 78 -4.37 -0.83 7.38
CA PRO A 78 -5.46 -1.01 6.42
C PRO A 78 -4.97 -1.27 4.98
N SER A 79 -3.76 -0.82 4.63
CA SER A 79 -3.21 -0.94 3.27
C SER A 79 -3.00 -2.39 2.84
N ALA A 80 -2.68 -3.30 3.76
CA ALA A 80 -2.46 -4.72 3.45
C ALA A 80 -3.77 -5.39 2.99
N ALA A 81 -4.85 -5.20 3.72
CA ALA A 81 -6.17 -5.77 3.40
C ALA A 81 -6.76 -5.16 2.11
N LEU A 82 -6.69 -3.84 1.97
CA LEU A 82 -7.14 -3.14 0.76
C LEU A 82 -6.32 -3.55 -0.46
N GLY A 83 -5.01 -3.65 -0.32
CA GLY A 83 -4.11 -4.07 -1.40
C GLY A 83 -4.36 -5.51 -1.83
N TRP A 84 -4.62 -6.42 -0.88
CA TRP A 84 -4.99 -7.80 -1.21
C TRP A 84 -6.32 -7.86 -1.98
N ALA A 85 -7.35 -7.15 -1.51
CA ALA A 85 -8.65 -7.09 -2.16
C ALA A 85 -8.53 -6.51 -3.59
N LEU A 86 -7.83 -5.40 -3.77
CA LEU A 86 -7.58 -4.80 -5.08
C LEU A 86 -6.84 -5.78 -6.01
N ARG A 87 -5.78 -6.46 -5.51
CA ARG A 87 -5.01 -7.44 -6.29
C ARG A 87 -5.88 -8.59 -6.80
N MET A 88 -6.80 -9.11 -5.98
CA MET A 88 -7.73 -10.17 -6.41
C MET A 88 -8.67 -9.68 -7.49
N HIS A 89 -9.14 -8.43 -7.41
CA HIS A 89 -9.99 -7.84 -8.44
C HIS A 89 -9.22 -7.46 -9.72
N VAL A 90 -7.95 -7.15 -9.64
CA VAL A 90 -7.06 -7.02 -10.81
C VAL A 90 -6.90 -8.38 -11.49
N ALA A 91 -6.57 -9.42 -10.72
CA ALA A 91 -6.36 -10.77 -11.24
C ALA A 91 -7.61 -11.35 -11.95
N ASN A 92 -8.82 -11.07 -11.46
CA ASN A 92 -10.06 -11.47 -12.11
C ASN A 92 -10.55 -10.47 -13.19
N ARG A 93 -9.73 -9.45 -13.54
CA ARG A 93 -10.00 -8.42 -14.56
C ARG A 93 -11.21 -7.53 -14.30
N SER A 94 -11.75 -7.50 -13.08
CA SER A 94 -12.83 -6.56 -12.72
C SER A 94 -12.32 -5.13 -12.47
N LEU A 95 -11.01 -4.97 -12.18
CA LEU A 95 -10.34 -3.69 -12.10
C LEU A 95 -9.19 -3.64 -13.14
N PRO A 96 -9.37 -2.89 -14.24
CA PRO A 96 -8.34 -2.76 -15.26
C PRO A 96 -7.10 -2.03 -14.72
N VAL A 97 -5.90 -2.52 -15.05
CA VAL A 97 -4.63 -1.89 -14.65
C VAL A 97 -4.56 -0.43 -15.11
N ARG A 98 -5.09 -0.12 -16.29
CA ARG A 98 -5.18 1.26 -16.81
C ARG A 98 -5.86 2.20 -15.82
N ASP A 99 -6.98 1.78 -15.22
CA ASP A 99 -7.74 2.62 -14.30
C ASP A 99 -7.02 2.81 -12.97
N LEU A 100 -6.27 1.79 -12.52
CA LEU A 100 -5.36 1.90 -11.36
C LEU A 100 -4.23 2.91 -11.62
N VAL A 101 -3.63 2.88 -12.82
CA VAL A 101 -2.61 3.84 -13.24
C VAL A 101 -3.18 5.26 -13.30
N GLN A 102 -4.38 5.45 -13.83
CA GLN A 102 -5.05 6.75 -13.83
C GLN A 102 -5.35 7.25 -12.41
N THR A 103 -5.77 6.37 -11.51
CA THR A 103 -5.99 6.71 -10.10
C THR A 103 -4.68 7.14 -9.43
N ARG A 104 -3.57 6.44 -9.68
CA ARG A 104 -2.24 6.86 -9.21
C ARG A 104 -1.86 8.24 -9.72
N LEU A 105 -2.06 8.51 -11.02
CA LEU A 105 -1.79 9.82 -11.61
C LEU A 105 -2.55 10.95 -10.88
N LEU A 106 -3.82 10.75 -10.56
CA LEU A 106 -4.63 11.72 -9.83
C LEU A 106 -4.07 11.95 -8.43
N LEU A 107 -3.79 10.89 -7.68
CA LEU A 107 -3.34 10.98 -6.29
C LEU A 107 -1.90 11.51 -6.20
N GLU A 108 -0.97 10.97 -6.96
CA GLU A 108 0.45 11.33 -6.87
C GLU A 108 0.71 12.77 -7.32
N THR A 109 0.09 13.21 -8.42
CA THR A 109 0.29 14.60 -8.91
C THR A 109 -0.34 15.62 -7.98
N GLN A 110 -1.49 15.31 -7.36
CA GLN A 110 -2.12 16.19 -6.39
C GLN A 110 -1.30 16.23 -5.09
N SER A 111 -0.84 15.09 -4.59
CA SER A 111 0.02 15.02 -3.41
C SER A 111 1.32 15.80 -3.59
N ALA A 112 1.91 15.81 -4.78
CA ALA A 112 3.11 16.60 -5.08
C ALA A 112 2.88 18.10 -4.92
N ARG A 113 1.74 18.62 -5.39
CA ARG A 113 1.36 20.03 -5.23
C ARG A 113 1.16 20.40 -3.76
N GLU A 114 0.43 19.58 -3.04
CA GLU A 114 0.16 19.78 -1.60
C GLU A 114 1.45 19.70 -0.77
N ALA A 115 2.31 18.72 -1.05
CA ALA A 115 3.60 18.58 -0.40
C ALA A 115 4.51 19.79 -0.58
N ALA A 116 4.47 20.46 -1.74
CA ALA A 116 5.25 21.68 -1.98
C ALA A 116 4.77 22.85 -1.13
N ALA A 117 3.47 22.92 -0.82
CA ALA A 117 2.88 23.95 0.04
C ALA A 117 3.03 23.63 1.54
N ALA A 118 3.29 22.38 1.91
CA ALA A 118 3.40 21.95 3.32
C ALA A 118 4.59 22.61 4.03
N ALA A 119 4.46 22.81 5.36
CA ALA A 119 5.51 23.43 6.16
C ALA A 119 6.78 22.56 6.23
N GLU A 120 7.94 23.22 6.38
CA GLU A 120 9.18 22.53 6.71
C GLU A 120 9.10 22.00 8.16
N THR A 121 9.34 20.69 8.30
CA THR A 121 9.33 20.01 9.59
C THR A 121 10.46 18.98 9.65
N PRO A 122 10.93 18.60 10.85
CA PRO A 122 11.88 17.48 10.99
C PRO A 122 11.37 16.19 10.34
N TRP A 123 10.06 15.94 10.38
CA TRP A 123 9.44 14.79 9.74
C TRP A 123 9.57 14.86 8.21
N ARG A 124 9.27 16.02 7.59
CA ARG A 124 9.46 16.21 6.15
C ARG A 124 10.91 15.94 5.74
N ALA A 125 11.87 16.50 6.48
CA ALA A 125 13.29 16.28 6.21
C ALA A 125 13.68 14.80 6.32
N ALA A 126 13.16 14.08 7.30
CA ALA A 126 13.39 12.64 7.46
C ALA A 126 12.80 11.83 6.30
N VAL A 127 11.57 12.16 5.85
CA VAL A 127 10.93 11.49 4.71
C VAL A 127 11.71 11.73 3.41
N LEU A 128 12.15 12.96 3.13
CA LEU A 128 12.97 13.27 1.96
C LEU A 128 14.35 12.62 2.03
N GLY A 129 14.96 12.55 3.22
CA GLY A 129 16.19 11.80 3.45
C GLY A 129 16.02 10.31 3.13
N ARG A 130 14.96 9.69 3.61
CA ARG A 130 14.65 8.29 3.28
C ARG A 130 14.36 8.07 1.80
N ALA A 131 13.65 8.99 1.15
CA ALA A 131 13.43 8.94 -0.29
C ALA A 131 14.75 9.02 -1.08
N ALA A 132 15.69 9.87 -0.64
CA ALA A 132 17.02 9.97 -1.24
C ALA A 132 17.84 8.68 -1.08
N GLU A 133 17.77 8.02 0.08
CA GLU A 133 18.41 6.70 0.30
C GLU A 133 17.85 5.64 -0.66
N LEU A 134 16.53 5.64 -0.92
CA LEU A 134 15.91 4.70 -1.86
C LEU A 134 16.37 4.97 -3.30
N VAL A 135 16.43 6.24 -3.72
CA VAL A 135 16.96 6.61 -5.04
C VAL A 135 18.41 6.14 -5.19
N ALA A 136 19.25 6.40 -4.19
CA ALA A 136 20.65 5.95 -4.22
C ALA A 136 20.77 4.42 -4.26
N ALA A 137 19.93 3.71 -3.51
CA ALA A 137 19.90 2.24 -3.55
C ALA A 137 19.46 1.69 -4.91
N MET A 138 18.52 2.35 -5.59
CA MET A 138 18.09 1.97 -6.95
C MET A 138 19.18 2.20 -8.01
N GLU A 139 20.20 3.02 -7.73
CA GLU A 139 21.34 3.25 -8.64
C GLU A 139 22.38 2.14 -8.58
N ASP A 140 22.35 1.28 -7.56
CA ASP A 140 23.26 0.14 -7.45
C ASP A 140 23.07 -0.82 -8.64
N PRO A 141 24.08 -1.05 -9.49
CA PRO A 141 23.96 -1.94 -10.64
C PRO A 141 23.72 -3.40 -10.25
N ASP A 142 24.12 -3.80 -9.04
CA ASP A 142 23.98 -5.17 -8.53
C ASP A 142 22.67 -5.38 -7.77
N LEU A 143 21.83 -4.33 -7.63
CA LEU A 143 20.53 -4.45 -6.96
C LEU A 143 19.59 -5.36 -7.77
N PRO A 144 19.08 -6.47 -7.19
CA PRO A 144 18.11 -7.33 -7.86
C PRO A 144 16.85 -6.56 -8.26
N ASP A 145 16.26 -6.91 -9.41
CA ASP A 145 15.10 -6.22 -9.98
C ASP A 145 13.90 -6.21 -9.03
N GLU A 146 13.68 -7.29 -8.27
CA GLU A 146 12.64 -7.35 -7.25
C GLU A 146 12.82 -6.26 -6.19
N HIS A 147 14.06 -6.02 -5.75
CA HIS A 147 14.37 -4.97 -4.78
C HIS A 147 14.27 -3.58 -5.40
N PHE A 148 14.64 -3.42 -6.68
CA PHE A 148 14.42 -2.17 -7.41
C PHE A 148 12.94 -1.79 -7.39
N HIS A 149 12.04 -2.70 -7.72
CA HIS A 149 10.60 -2.44 -7.71
C HIS A 149 10.03 -2.20 -6.30
N ALA A 150 10.58 -2.86 -5.29
CA ALA A 150 10.19 -2.60 -3.90
C ALA A 150 10.60 -1.19 -3.47
N HIS A 151 11.80 -0.73 -3.82
CA HIS A 151 12.28 0.63 -3.54
C HIS A 151 11.50 1.68 -4.32
N ASP A 152 11.20 1.43 -5.59
CA ASP A 152 10.32 2.28 -6.41
C ASP A 152 8.94 2.48 -5.74
N ALA A 153 8.31 1.39 -5.35
CA ALA A 153 7.02 1.46 -4.67
C ALA A 153 7.09 2.27 -3.38
N GLN A 154 8.11 2.03 -2.55
CA GLN A 154 8.32 2.75 -1.30
C GLN A 154 8.62 4.24 -1.51
N PHE A 155 9.41 4.59 -2.52
CA PHE A 155 9.72 5.97 -2.90
C PHE A 155 8.44 6.76 -3.17
N HIS A 156 7.56 6.25 -4.00
CA HIS A 156 6.30 6.93 -4.33
C HIS A 156 5.36 7.06 -3.11
N ILE A 157 5.28 6.03 -2.25
CA ILE A 157 4.48 6.10 -1.01
C ILE A 157 5.02 7.19 -0.07
N LEU A 158 6.34 7.25 0.11
CA LEU A 158 6.97 8.29 0.94
C LEU A 158 6.69 9.70 0.40
N LEU A 159 6.79 9.91 -0.90
CA LEU A 159 6.50 11.22 -1.49
C LEU A 159 5.02 11.60 -1.32
N ALA A 160 4.11 10.65 -1.50
CA ALA A 160 2.68 10.89 -1.29
C ALA A 160 2.35 11.25 0.17
N SER A 161 3.08 10.67 1.15
CA SER A 161 2.87 10.98 2.58
C SER A 161 3.16 12.45 2.93
N LEU A 162 4.05 13.11 2.17
CA LEU A 162 4.40 14.53 2.38
C LEU A 162 3.22 15.49 2.23
N ALA A 163 2.13 15.07 1.58
CA ALA A 163 0.88 15.84 1.51
C ALA A 163 0.10 15.83 2.85
N GLY A 164 0.47 14.98 3.82
CA GLY A 164 -0.16 14.91 5.13
C GLY A 164 -1.55 14.27 5.15
N ASN A 165 -1.95 13.59 4.08
CA ASN A 165 -3.23 12.88 3.99
C ASN A 165 -3.03 11.37 4.13
N VAL A 166 -3.25 10.85 5.35
CA VAL A 166 -3.06 9.42 5.68
C VAL A 166 -3.94 8.49 4.84
N VAL A 167 -5.14 8.94 4.41
CA VAL A 167 -6.01 8.14 3.56
C VAL A 167 -5.40 7.99 2.16
N VAL A 168 -4.85 9.06 1.60
CA VAL A 168 -4.14 9.01 0.31
C VAL A 168 -2.92 8.08 0.41
N GLU A 169 -2.13 8.17 1.47
CA GLU A 169 -1.00 7.28 1.72
C GLU A 169 -1.42 5.82 1.77
N THR A 170 -2.48 5.51 2.52
CA THR A 170 -3.05 4.15 2.63
C THR A 170 -3.50 3.62 1.27
N ILE A 171 -4.21 4.43 0.48
CA ILE A 171 -4.69 4.04 -0.85
C ILE A 171 -3.50 3.86 -1.79
N MET A 172 -2.49 4.72 -1.75
CA MET A 172 -1.28 4.60 -2.56
C MET A 172 -0.52 3.30 -2.26
N ALA A 173 -0.34 2.96 -0.97
CA ALA A 173 0.26 1.69 -0.56
C ALA A 173 -0.54 0.50 -1.08
N SER A 174 -1.87 0.57 -1.02
CA SER A 174 -2.77 -0.50 -1.49
C SER A 174 -2.72 -0.67 -3.02
N LEU A 175 -2.71 0.43 -3.78
CA LEU A 175 -2.59 0.41 -5.24
C LEU A 175 -1.25 -0.17 -5.69
N ARG A 176 -0.16 0.23 -5.02
CA ARG A 176 1.19 -0.32 -5.30
C ARG A 176 1.25 -1.82 -5.05
N GLN A 177 0.69 -2.28 -3.94
CA GLN A 177 0.63 -3.72 -3.64
C GLN A 177 -0.23 -4.48 -4.66
N ALA A 178 -1.32 -3.88 -5.14
CA ALA A 178 -2.20 -4.50 -6.14
C ALA A 178 -1.53 -4.65 -7.52
N THR A 179 -0.62 -3.74 -7.87
CA THR A 179 0.05 -3.72 -9.19
C THR A 179 1.40 -4.43 -9.22
N ILE A 180 1.92 -4.94 -8.10
CA ILE A 180 3.26 -5.53 -8.03
C ILE A 180 3.44 -6.71 -9.00
N GLY A 181 2.45 -7.61 -9.07
CA GLY A 181 2.50 -8.75 -10.01
C GLY A 181 2.52 -8.30 -11.48
N TYR A 182 1.68 -7.33 -11.81
CA TYR A 182 1.66 -6.73 -13.15
C TYR A 182 3.00 -6.10 -13.52
N VAL A 183 3.63 -5.37 -12.62
CA VAL A 183 4.96 -4.76 -12.86
C VAL A 183 6.02 -5.85 -13.08
N GLN A 184 6.03 -6.89 -12.25
CA GLN A 184 6.98 -8.01 -12.38
C GLN A 184 6.81 -8.75 -13.72
N GLU A 185 5.58 -9.07 -14.11
CA GLU A 185 5.27 -9.71 -15.39
C GLU A 185 5.70 -8.83 -16.58
N THR A 186 5.42 -7.53 -16.49
CA THR A 186 5.82 -6.56 -17.51
C THR A 186 7.34 -6.54 -17.69
N VAL A 187 8.09 -6.37 -16.61
CA VAL A 187 9.56 -6.27 -16.64
C VAL A 187 10.20 -7.57 -17.16
N ALA A 188 9.69 -8.72 -16.74
CA ALA A 188 10.15 -10.01 -17.24
C ALA A 188 9.99 -10.18 -18.76
N GLY A 189 9.08 -9.41 -19.37
CA GLY A 189 8.82 -9.40 -20.81
C GLY A 189 9.58 -8.32 -21.60
N LEU A 190 10.37 -7.46 -20.93
CA LEU A 190 11.12 -6.38 -21.59
C LEU A 190 12.52 -6.86 -22.00
N ASP A 191 12.79 -6.88 -23.31
CA ASP A 191 14.12 -7.20 -23.85
C ASP A 191 15.18 -6.13 -23.51
N ASP A 192 14.75 -4.89 -23.24
CA ASP A 192 15.57 -3.71 -22.99
C ASP A 192 15.54 -3.22 -21.54
N TRP A 193 15.20 -4.09 -20.59
CA TRP A 193 15.09 -3.74 -19.17
C TRP A 193 16.27 -2.90 -18.62
N PRO A 194 17.54 -3.18 -18.95
CA PRO A 194 18.65 -2.34 -18.49
C PRO A 194 18.55 -0.88 -18.95
N GLN A 195 17.98 -0.62 -20.12
CA GLN A 195 17.74 0.75 -20.60
C GLN A 195 16.55 1.39 -19.88
N VAL A 196 15.46 0.64 -19.73
CA VAL A 196 14.26 1.07 -18.98
C VAL A 196 14.65 1.46 -17.55
N ARG A 197 15.44 0.63 -16.87
CA ARG A 197 15.93 0.88 -15.52
C ARG A 197 16.73 2.18 -15.43
N ARG A 198 17.64 2.46 -16.37
CA ARG A 198 18.39 3.73 -16.40
C ARG A 198 17.47 4.93 -16.54
N THR A 199 16.49 4.88 -17.40
CA THR A 199 15.51 5.95 -17.57
C THR A 199 14.70 6.18 -16.29
N LEU A 200 14.26 5.11 -15.64
CA LEU A 200 13.57 5.21 -14.34
C LEU A 200 14.44 5.85 -13.26
N GLN A 201 15.72 5.49 -13.19
CA GLN A 201 16.68 6.10 -12.24
C GLN A 201 16.83 7.62 -12.50
N GLU A 202 16.91 8.06 -13.75
CA GLU A 202 16.97 9.48 -14.11
C GLU A 202 15.70 10.21 -13.71
N GLN A 203 14.55 9.63 -13.98
CA GLN A 203 13.25 10.20 -13.62
C GLN A 203 13.07 10.29 -12.11
N HIS A 204 13.47 9.27 -11.33
CA HIS A 204 13.40 9.31 -9.86
C HIS A 204 14.25 10.44 -9.28
N ARG A 205 15.45 10.69 -9.82
CA ARG A 205 16.29 11.82 -9.40
C ARG A 205 15.62 13.16 -9.66
N GLU A 206 14.99 13.32 -10.82
CA GLU A 206 14.29 14.57 -11.17
C GLU A 206 13.08 14.80 -10.26
N ILE A 207 12.27 13.76 -10.04
CA ILE A 207 11.14 13.81 -9.11
C ILE A 207 11.62 14.22 -7.71
N LEU A 208 12.63 13.54 -7.16
CA LEU A 208 13.16 13.84 -5.84
C LEU A 208 13.64 15.28 -5.73
N ARG A 209 14.40 15.77 -6.73
CA ARG A 209 14.90 17.14 -6.78
C ARG A 209 13.74 18.14 -6.73
N ALA A 210 12.69 17.93 -7.52
CA ALA A 210 11.54 18.82 -7.55
C ALA A 210 10.83 18.90 -6.17
N PHE A 211 10.74 17.77 -5.42
CA PHE A 211 10.21 17.74 -4.05
C PHE A 211 11.12 18.46 -3.06
N GLN A 212 12.43 18.29 -3.16
CA GLN A 212 13.43 18.96 -2.30
C GLN A 212 13.41 20.48 -2.50
N GLU A 213 13.28 20.93 -3.76
CA GLU A 213 13.23 22.33 -4.14
C GLU A 213 11.82 22.93 -4.01
N ARG A 214 10.83 22.14 -3.55
CA ARG A 214 9.43 22.57 -3.34
C ARG A 214 8.75 23.09 -4.62
N ARG A 215 9.15 22.57 -5.76
CA ARG A 215 8.57 22.90 -7.07
C ARG A 215 7.40 21.96 -7.38
N GLY A 216 6.22 22.22 -6.77
CA GLY A 216 5.08 21.31 -6.78
C GLY A 216 4.53 21.00 -8.17
N GLU A 217 4.47 21.97 -9.08
CA GLU A 217 4.02 21.73 -10.46
C GLU A 217 5.04 20.92 -11.26
N ASP A 218 6.34 21.16 -11.06
CA ASP A 218 7.39 20.39 -11.71
C ASP A 218 7.43 18.96 -11.18
N ALA A 219 7.25 18.76 -9.86
CA ALA A 219 7.13 17.45 -9.26
C ALA A 219 5.91 16.68 -9.80
N ALA A 220 4.76 17.35 -9.94
CA ALA A 220 3.55 16.76 -10.51
C ALA A 220 3.73 16.43 -12.01
N ALA A 221 4.43 17.26 -12.77
CA ALA A 221 4.74 17.00 -14.18
C ALA A 221 5.69 15.80 -14.33
N ALA A 222 6.78 15.77 -13.54
CA ALA A 222 7.76 14.68 -13.56
C ALA A 222 7.12 13.33 -13.16
N LEU A 223 6.27 13.30 -12.12
CA LEU A 223 5.51 12.12 -11.74
C LEU A 223 4.56 11.65 -12.86
N ARG A 224 3.88 12.57 -13.51
CA ARG A 224 3.00 12.24 -14.63
C ARG A 224 3.79 11.61 -15.77
N GLU A 225 4.90 12.20 -16.17
CA GLU A 225 5.77 11.68 -17.22
C GLU A 225 6.28 10.28 -16.86
N HIS A 226 6.83 10.12 -15.66
CA HIS A 226 7.35 8.86 -15.15
C HIS A 226 6.29 7.73 -15.21
N ILE A 227 5.11 7.96 -14.65
CA ILE A 227 4.05 6.95 -14.57
C ILE A 227 3.51 6.62 -15.97
N THR A 228 3.28 7.62 -16.83
CA THR A 228 2.75 7.40 -18.17
C THR A 228 3.78 6.76 -19.09
N TRP A 229 5.04 7.13 -18.96
CA TRP A 229 6.13 6.55 -19.74
C TRP A 229 6.29 5.05 -19.46
N PHE A 230 6.37 4.67 -18.18
CA PHE A 230 6.48 3.25 -17.80
C PHE A 230 5.23 2.45 -18.22
N PHE A 231 4.03 3.00 -18.03
CA PHE A 231 2.81 2.33 -18.45
C PHE A 231 2.75 2.13 -19.98
N GLY A 232 3.18 3.13 -20.77
CA GLY A 232 3.27 3.00 -22.23
C GLY A 232 4.20 1.88 -22.68
N HIS A 233 5.36 1.74 -22.03
CA HIS A 233 6.29 0.62 -22.27
C HIS A 233 5.70 -0.74 -21.91
N SER A 234 4.95 -0.81 -20.82
CA SER A 234 4.31 -2.04 -20.36
C SER A 234 3.24 -2.54 -21.32
N VAL A 235 2.42 -1.66 -21.86
CA VAL A 235 1.38 -2.01 -22.85
C VAL A 235 2.02 -2.48 -24.15
N ALA A 236 3.04 -1.80 -24.64
CA ALA A 236 3.74 -2.17 -25.87
C ALA A 236 4.39 -3.56 -25.77
N ALA A 237 4.95 -3.90 -24.59
CA ALA A 237 5.55 -5.22 -24.36
C ALA A 237 4.48 -6.34 -24.38
N GLN A 238 3.34 -6.14 -23.75
CA GLN A 238 2.25 -7.12 -23.75
C GLN A 238 1.68 -7.37 -25.16
N GLU A 239 1.42 -6.30 -25.91
CA GLU A 239 0.94 -6.43 -27.31
C GLU A 239 1.99 -7.14 -28.20
N GLY A 240 3.27 -6.99 -27.92
CA GLY A 240 4.36 -7.69 -28.61
C GLY A 240 4.36 -9.19 -28.31
N GLN A 241 4.07 -9.59 -27.08
CA GLN A 241 3.96 -11.00 -26.67
C GLN A 241 2.74 -11.68 -27.26
N ASP A 242 1.58 -11.03 -27.22
CA ASP A 242 0.33 -11.57 -27.80
C ASP A 242 0.42 -11.81 -29.31
N ARG A 243 1.27 -11.06 -30.03
CA ARG A 243 1.52 -11.26 -31.46
C ARG A 243 2.48 -12.41 -31.77
N ARG A 244 3.26 -12.88 -30.78
CA ARG A 244 4.25 -13.97 -30.93
C ARG A 244 3.70 -15.32 -30.45
N ALA A 245 2.60 -15.35 -29.72
CA ALA A 245 1.89 -16.54 -29.23
C ALA A 245 0.79 -16.99 -30.21
#